data_f20dc38621091a9822c5b5172cfe70b0
#
_entry.id   f20dc38621091a9822c5b5172cfe70b0
#
_cell.length_a   1.000
_cell.length_b   1.000
_cell.length_c   1.000
_cell.angle_alpha   90.00
_cell.angle_beta   90.00
_cell.angle_gamma   90.00
#
_symmetry.space_group_name_H-M   'P 1'
#
loop_
_entity.id
_entity.type
_entity.pdbx_description
1 polymer ?
#
loop_
_entity_poly.entity_id
_entity_poly.type
_entity_poly.pdbx_seq_one_letter_code
_entity_poly.pdbx_strand_id
1 'polypeptide(L)'
;MGNFTPKWQKELDIFDRIKPIVILEGNVLDKYQYSGDDGMQQGSILRLTEYLHYHLKNEGYQNIVFYDSIRGFYNNCEEGYIQKFAQLVQTNVSDGCISAEFRGRNATAARLTRTAITQNQEATTVIMDFASRYITSPDNMEQSEVDSFTVLMQASLEGKDVKTEQGILKNLVILIVNKINDIPAWFYLDNPNVKTITLRTPEKEERELLVKGDNFPTFFAGDIYVDEFPYYNENPSELEKIQDRFVALTEGFSFTELNGLRRLCKNERIHIKDMCDVIDLYKYGIKDNPWNRLSISELKTAEEDFRKRVKGQDYAIVKTLDIIKRAVTGMSGVQTASHGKPKGVLFFAGPTGTGKTETAKTLAEKLFGDEKCCIRFDMSEYGQSHSDQKLLGAPPGYVGYEAGGQLTNAVKNNPFSILLFDEIEKAHPSILDKFLQILEDGRMTDGQGNTVYFSETIIIFTSNLGIYQTTSSGERKQVVSSKMAYEEVQAKVREGIEHYFKLELGRPEILNRIGENIVVFDFIRESVAGEILDSQINRIINNLKMDKGIQLVLSEQAYDTLLNMAVGNLDNGGRGIGNIVESMFINPLSRYMFDNELFSNCEIKVESIVNENMTYSLKCTETHGNSEE
;
A
#
# COMPACT_ATOMS: atom_id res chain seq x y z
N MET A 1 18.16 -12.86 28.00
CA MET A 1 17.07 -13.17 27.04
C MET A 1 17.38 -14.56 26.48
N GLY A 2 16.42 -15.52 26.49
CA GLY A 2 16.68 -16.85 25.94
C GLY A 2 16.97 -16.75 24.44
N ASN A 3 17.86 -17.63 23.95
CA ASN A 3 18.20 -17.71 22.51
C ASN A 3 16.90 -18.02 21.73
N PHE A 4 16.35 -17.03 21.06
CA PHE A 4 15.24 -17.25 20.14
C PHE A 4 15.82 -17.89 18.87
N THR A 5 15.26 -19.01 18.46
CA THR A 5 15.63 -19.71 17.23
C THR A 5 14.43 -19.64 16.27
N PRO A 6 14.59 -19.06 15.07
CA PRO A 6 13.51 -18.99 14.08
C PRO A 6 12.95 -20.37 13.72
N LYS A 7 11.69 -20.42 13.34
CA LYS A 7 11.03 -21.68 12.99
C LYS A 7 11.73 -22.44 11.87
N TRP A 8 12.15 -21.73 10.81
CA TRP A 8 12.85 -22.34 9.67
C TRP A 8 14.18 -22.97 10.06
N GLN A 9 14.92 -22.38 11.03
CA GLN A 9 16.16 -22.93 11.53
C GLN A 9 15.88 -24.22 12.31
N LYS A 10 14.89 -24.23 13.21
CA LYS A 10 14.50 -25.45 13.92
C LYS A 10 14.09 -26.58 12.97
N GLU A 11 13.41 -26.23 11.87
CA GLU A 11 13.10 -27.22 10.85
C GLU A 11 14.38 -27.72 10.14
N LEU A 12 15.33 -26.84 9.84
CA LEU A 12 16.60 -27.24 9.25
C LEU A 12 17.37 -28.19 10.18
N ASP A 13 17.51 -27.86 11.48
CA ASP A 13 18.19 -28.67 12.50
C ASP A 13 17.62 -30.11 12.64
N ILE A 14 16.33 -30.25 12.36
CA ILE A 14 15.66 -31.56 12.41
C ILE A 14 15.88 -32.33 11.11
N PHE A 15 15.77 -31.65 9.96
CA PHE A 15 15.71 -32.33 8.68
C PHE A 15 17.07 -32.51 7.99
N ASP A 16 18.10 -31.75 8.33
CA ASP A 16 19.48 -31.92 7.81
C ASP A 16 20.07 -33.30 8.15
N ARG A 17 19.67 -33.90 9.27
CA ARG A 17 20.07 -35.25 9.71
C ARG A 17 19.19 -36.36 9.14
N ILE A 18 18.03 -36.04 8.55
CA ILE A 18 17.05 -37.03 8.12
C ILE A 18 16.92 -37.07 6.60
N LYS A 19 16.96 -35.91 5.95
CA LYS A 19 16.70 -35.77 4.51
C LYS A 19 18.00 -35.47 3.76
N PRO A 20 18.30 -36.19 2.68
CA PRO A 20 19.47 -35.89 1.85
C PRO A 20 19.31 -34.62 1.01
N ILE A 21 18.08 -34.13 0.81
CA ILE A 21 17.82 -32.87 0.10
C ILE A 21 16.89 -31.99 0.90
N VAL A 22 17.30 -30.73 1.09
CA VAL A 22 16.48 -29.66 1.66
C VAL A 22 16.35 -28.54 0.62
N ILE A 23 15.15 -28.04 0.42
CA ILE A 23 14.86 -26.89 -0.43
C ILE A 23 14.50 -25.72 0.49
N LEU A 24 15.26 -24.63 0.40
CA LEU A 24 14.96 -23.36 1.07
C LEU A 24 14.30 -22.42 0.07
N GLU A 25 13.09 -21.94 0.38
CA GLU A 25 12.33 -21.06 -0.49
C GLU A 25 11.85 -19.77 0.21
N GLY A 26 11.48 -18.77 -0.55
CA GLY A 26 10.85 -17.54 -0.06
C GLY A 26 11.84 -16.40 0.11
N ASN A 27 12.02 -15.89 1.32
CA ASN A 27 12.84 -14.71 1.61
C ASN A 27 14.36 -15.00 1.56
N VAL A 28 14.83 -15.74 0.56
CA VAL A 28 16.20 -16.28 0.47
C VAL A 28 17.28 -15.23 0.14
N LEU A 29 16.90 -14.08 -0.38
CA LEU A 29 17.82 -12.98 -0.73
C LEU A 29 18.08 -12.01 0.42
N ASP A 30 17.46 -12.23 1.56
CA ASP A 30 17.58 -11.39 2.75
C ASP A 30 18.83 -11.76 3.59
N LYS A 31 18.93 -11.09 4.70
CA LYS A 31 19.92 -11.35 5.75
C LYS A 31 19.24 -12.00 6.95
N TYR A 32 20.08 -12.64 7.80
CA TYR A 32 19.62 -13.38 8.96
C TYR A 32 20.51 -13.07 10.15
N GLN A 33 19.92 -12.90 11.33
CA GLN A 33 20.68 -12.74 12.56
C GLN A 33 21.19 -14.11 13.02
N TYR A 34 22.50 -14.24 13.13
CA TYR A 34 23.12 -15.48 13.55
C TYR A 34 23.11 -15.62 15.07
N SER A 35 22.61 -16.74 15.56
CA SER A 35 22.46 -17.03 17.00
C SER A 35 23.27 -18.23 17.49
N GLY A 36 24.22 -18.71 16.69
CA GLY A 36 25.07 -19.87 17.05
C GLY A 36 26.09 -19.55 18.14
N ASP A 37 26.69 -20.62 18.74
CA ASP A 37 27.69 -20.54 19.82
C ASP A 37 29.07 -20.09 19.35
N ASP A 38 29.25 -19.81 18.07
CA ASP A 38 30.49 -19.28 17.51
C ASP A 38 30.68 -17.82 17.96
N GLY A 39 31.49 -17.63 18.99
CA GLY A 39 31.66 -16.32 19.66
C GLY A 39 32.11 -15.16 18.75
N MET A 40 32.63 -15.45 17.53
CA MET A 40 33.02 -14.41 16.57
C MET A 40 31.86 -13.88 15.75
N GLN A 41 30.81 -14.67 15.54
CA GLN A 41 29.68 -14.34 14.66
C GLN A 41 28.36 -14.15 15.39
N GLN A 42 28.32 -14.43 16.70
CA GLN A 42 27.08 -14.26 17.49
C GLN A 42 26.55 -12.84 17.42
N GLY A 43 25.25 -12.71 17.07
CA GLY A 43 24.59 -11.42 16.88
C GLY A 43 24.87 -10.74 15.53
N SER A 44 25.74 -11.32 14.67
CA SER A 44 26.00 -10.79 13.33
C SER A 44 24.82 -10.98 12.41
N ILE A 45 24.64 -10.03 11.47
CA ILE A 45 23.63 -10.11 10.42
C ILE A 45 24.31 -10.60 9.14
N LEU A 46 24.07 -11.84 8.77
CA LEU A 46 24.74 -12.57 7.69
C LEU A 46 23.81 -12.78 6.49
N ARG A 47 24.39 -12.97 5.30
CA ARG A 47 23.65 -13.50 4.14
C ARG A 47 23.30 -14.96 4.40
N LEU A 48 22.27 -15.48 3.71
CA LEU A 48 21.83 -16.85 3.90
C LEU A 48 22.96 -17.87 3.71
N THR A 49 23.80 -17.70 2.69
CA THR A 49 24.94 -18.59 2.43
C THR A 49 25.98 -18.54 3.54
N GLU A 50 26.32 -17.35 4.06
CA GLU A 50 27.24 -17.19 5.19
C GLU A 50 26.65 -17.81 6.47
N TYR A 51 25.34 -17.56 6.71
CA TYR A 51 24.60 -18.16 7.82
C TYR A 51 24.67 -19.70 7.79
N LEU A 52 24.33 -20.29 6.62
CA LEU A 52 24.34 -21.73 6.43
C LEU A 52 25.76 -22.33 6.63
N HIS A 53 26.82 -21.62 6.21
CA HIS A 53 28.19 -22.08 6.43
C HIS A 53 28.49 -22.25 7.91
N TYR A 54 28.32 -21.20 8.72
CA TYR A 54 28.63 -21.26 10.16
C TYR A 54 27.69 -22.20 10.90
N HIS A 55 26.42 -22.23 10.53
CA HIS A 55 25.43 -23.12 11.14
C HIS A 55 25.79 -24.61 10.92
N LEU A 56 26.01 -25.02 9.67
CA LEU A 56 26.34 -26.40 9.33
C LEU A 56 27.73 -26.84 9.85
N LYS A 57 28.67 -25.89 9.94
CA LYS A 57 29.97 -26.15 10.58
C LYS A 57 29.78 -26.49 12.07
N ASN A 58 28.93 -25.76 12.78
CA ASN A 58 28.60 -26.05 14.18
C ASN A 58 27.86 -27.38 14.35
N GLU A 59 27.02 -27.78 13.36
CA GLU A 59 26.39 -29.11 13.35
C GLU A 59 27.36 -30.27 13.04
N GLY A 60 28.63 -29.97 12.68
CA GLY A 60 29.67 -30.94 12.50
C GLY A 60 29.94 -31.39 11.07
N TYR A 61 29.43 -30.66 10.07
CA TYR A 61 29.78 -30.89 8.68
C TYR A 61 31.24 -30.53 8.41
N GLN A 62 32.00 -31.47 7.84
CA GLN A 62 33.44 -31.36 7.62
C GLN A 62 33.77 -30.75 6.26
N ASN A 63 32.84 -30.81 5.33
CA ASN A 63 32.99 -30.26 3.99
C ASN A 63 31.73 -29.51 3.59
N ILE A 64 31.83 -28.18 3.44
CA ILE A 64 30.71 -27.27 3.10
C ILE A 64 31.10 -26.49 1.86
N VAL A 65 30.38 -26.69 0.76
CA VAL A 65 30.64 -25.99 -0.51
C VAL A 65 29.39 -25.41 -1.10
N PHE A 66 29.53 -24.26 -1.76
CA PHE A 66 28.49 -23.58 -2.50
C PHE A 66 28.68 -23.82 -3.99
N TYR A 67 27.57 -23.80 -4.71
CA TYR A 67 27.57 -23.84 -6.16
C TYR A 67 26.62 -22.78 -6.72
N ASP A 68 27.06 -22.05 -7.74
CA ASP A 68 26.19 -21.32 -8.65
C ASP A 68 26.71 -21.48 -10.10
N SER A 69 25.82 -21.22 -11.07
CA SER A 69 26.11 -21.43 -12.49
C SER A 69 27.15 -20.46 -13.07
N ILE A 70 27.55 -19.42 -12.34
CA ILE A 70 28.54 -18.42 -12.77
C ILE A 70 29.94 -18.77 -12.24
N ARG A 71 30.05 -19.01 -10.93
CA ARG A 71 31.32 -19.24 -10.24
C ARG A 71 31.75 -20.72 -10.23
N GLY A 72 30.81 -21.65 -10.41
CA GLY A 72 31.05 -23.07 -10.16
C GLY A 72 30.96 -23.37 -8.67
N PHE A 73 31.75 -24.34 -8.19
CA PHE A 73 31.86 -24.66 -6.76
C PHE A 73 32.85 -23.74 -6.07
N TYR A 74 32.47 -23.17 -4.94
CA TYR A 74 33.28 -22.23 -4.18
C TYR A 74 32.95 -22.27 -2.68
N ASN A 75 33.84 -21.72 -1.85
CA ASN A 75 33.54 -21.34 -0.47
C ASN A 75 34.29 -20.04 -0.16
N ASN A 76 33.55 -18.95 0.14
CA ASN A 76 34.12 -17.64 0.43
C ASN A 76 34.20 -17.35 1.94
N CYS A 77 33.69 -18.25 2.78
CA CYS A 77 33.68 -18.04 4.22
C CYS A 77 34.97 -18.49 4.89
N GLU A 78 35.56 -19.58 4.38
CA GLU A 78 36.75 -20.18 4.98
C GLU A 78 37.59 -20.92 3.91
N GLU A 79 38.89 -20.86 4.04
CA GLU A 79 39.84 -21.55 3.15
C GLU A 79 39.88 -23.05 3.41
N GLY A 80 40.23 -23.83 2.39
CA GLY A 80 40.47 -25.28 2.50
C GLY A 80 39.29 -26.17 2.13
N TYR A 81 38.04 -25.69 2.23
CA TYR A 81 36.84 -26.50 1.90
C TYR A 81 36.80 -26.91 0.43
N ILE A 82 37.14 -26.01 -0.48
CA ILE A 82 37.08 -26.31 -1.91
C ILE A 82 38.15 -27.33 -2.34
N GLN A 83 39.34 -27.31 -1.72
CA GLN A 83 40.41 -28.29 -1.96
C GLN A 83 40.01 -29.70 -1.48
N LYS A 84 39.40 -29.79 -0.30
CA LYS A 84 38.86 -31.06 0.22
C LYS A 84 37.77 -31.60 -0.70
N PHE A 85 36.85 -30.75 -1.10
CA PHE A 85 35.77 -31.14 -2.03
C PHE A 85 36.34 -31.63 -3.38
N ALA A 86 37.34 -30.93 -3.94
CA ALA A 86 37.97 -31.29 -5.20
C ALA A 86 38.64 -32.68 -5.11
N GLN A 87 39.30 -32.98 -4.01
CA GLN A 87 39.86 -34.31 -3.76
C GLN A 87 38.78 -35.38 -3.67
N LEU A 88 37.69 -35.07 -2.97
CA LEU A 88 36.57 -35.99 -2.79
C LEU A 88 35.89 -36.36 -4.13
N VAL A 89 35.71 -35.38 -5.02
CA VAL A 89 35.05 -35.58 -6.33
C VAL A 89 36.05 -35.80 -7.48
N GLN A 90 37.35 -35.93 -7.19
CA GLN A 90 38.44 -36.19 -8.13
C GLN A 90 38.51 -35.17 -9.29
N THR A 91 38.47 -33.87 -8.96
CA THR A 91 38.56 -32.78 -9.92
C THR A 91 39.64 -31.76 -9.55
N ASN A 92 39.93 -30.81 -10.42
CA ASN A 92 40.96 -29.79 -10.19
C ASN A 92 40.37 -28.49 -9.71
N VAL A 93 41.13 -27.73 -8.92
CA VAL A 93 40.83 -26.38 -8.47
C VAL A 93 41.60 -25.37 -9.31
N SER A 94 40.93 -24.33 -9.81
CA SER A 94 41.56 -23.20 -10.47
C SER A 94 41.04 -21.93 -9.83
N ASP A 95 41.92 -20.98 -9.49
CA ASP A 95 41.56 -19.68 -8.87
C ASP A 95 40.65 -19.77 -7.64
N GLY A 96 40.84 -20.82 -6.81
CA GLY A 96 40.04 -21.02 -5.61
C GLY A 96 38.61 -21.55 -5.84
N CYS A 97 38.29 -21.92 -7.07
CA CYS A 97 36.99 -22.46 -7.46
C CYS A 97 37.17 -23.75 -8.28
N ILE A 98 36.17 -24.62 -8.24
CA ILE A 98 35.99 -25.65 -9.26
C ILE A 98 35.07 -25.02 -10.32
N SER A 99 35.67 -24.38 -11.30
CA SER A 99 34.89 -23.79 -12.40
C SER A 99 34.36 -24.90 -13.29
N ALA A 100 33.09 -24.89 -13.56
CA ALA A 100 32.57 -25.67 -14.66
C ALA A 100 32.81 -24.88 -15.94
N GLU A 101 33.90 -25.15 -16.65
CA GLU A 101 34.33 -24.47 -17.90
C GLU A 101 33.34 -24.62 -19.07
N PHE A 102 32.07 -25.08 -18.85
CA PHE A 102 31.30 -25.67 -19.89
C PHE A 102 29.88 -25.12 -20.05
N ARG A 103 29.41 -25.01 -21.27
CA ARG A 103 27.98 -25.04 -21.60
C ARG A 103 27.41 -26.37 -21.11
N GLY A 104 26.38 -26.32 -20.24
CA GLY A 104 25.87 -27.51 -19.53
C GLY A 104 26.41 -27.67 -18.11
N ARG A 105 26.85 -26.59 -17.48
CA ARG A 105 27.45 -26.52 -16.14
C ARG A 105 26.62 -27.21 -15.07
N ASN A 106 25.29 -27.01 -15.07
CA ASN A 106 24.40 -27.57 -14.04
C ASN A 106 24.38 -29.11 -14.05
N ALA A 107 24.43 -29.76 -15.22
CA ALA A 107 24.45 -31.20 -15.33
C ALA A 107 25.78 -31.79 -14.76
N THR A 108 26.91 -31.10 -15.01
CA THR A 108 28.21 -31.50 -14.42
C THR A 108 28.20 -31.26 -12.91
N ALA A 109 27.69 -30.13 -12.46
CA ALA A 109 27.56 -29.83 -11.04
C ALA A 109 26.69 -30.86 -10.30
N ALA A 110 25.56 -31.26 -10.89
CA ALA A 110 24.70 -32.30 -10.33
C ALA A 110 25.42 -33.65 -10.18
N ARG A 111 26.25 -34.04 -11.17
CA ARG A 111 27.05 -35.28 -11.10
C ARG A 111 28.11 -35.20 -10.00
N LEU A 112 28.85 -34.08 -9.89
CA LEU A 112 29.85 -33.89 -8.82
C LEU A 112 29.16 -33.87 -7.44
N THR A 113 28.03 -33.21 -7.33
CA THR A 113 27.19 -33.19 -6.11
C THR A 113 26.77 -34.60 -5.73
N ARG A 114 26.26 -35.41 -6.68
CA ARG A 114 25.91 -36.81 -6.42
C ARG A 114 27.12 -37.59 -5.92
N THR A 115 28.30 -37.46 -6.56
CA THR A 115 29.52 -38.11 -6.11
C THR A 115 29.86 -37.73 -4.67
N ALA A 116 29.76 -36.46 -4.32
CA ALA A 116 30.06 -35.97 -2.99
C ALA A 116 29.12 -36.49 -1.90
N ILE A 117 27.82 -36.64 -2.17
CA ILE A 117 26.86 -37.09 -1.15
C ILE A 117 26.69 -38.61 -1.07
N THR A 118 27.18 -39.35 -2.05
CA THR A 118 27.13 -40.81 -2.05
C THR A 118 28.34 -41.49 -1.40
N GLN A 119 29.33 -40.72 -0.97
CA GLN A 119 30.48 -41.19 -0.19
C GLN A 119 30.18 -41.19 1.32
N ASN A 120 31.00 -41.89 2.12
CA ASN A 120 30.84 -42.04 3.56
C ASN A 120 32.10 -41.68 4.38
N GLN A 121 33.01 -40.90 3.79
CA GLN A 121 34.30 -40.54 4.41
C GLN A 121 34.18 -39.28 5.25
N GLU A 122 33.56 -38.23 4.71
CA GLU A 122 33.43 -36.93 5.34
C GLU A 122 31.98 -36.41 5.23
N ALA A 123 31.43 -35.91 6.31
CA ALA A 123 30.11 -35.29 6.29
C ALA A 123 30.13 -34.04 5.39
N THR A 124 29.45 -34.12 4.27
CA THR A 124 29.52 -33.14 3.18
C THR A 124 28.17 -32.51 2.93
N THR A 125 28.15 -31.18 2.81
CA THR A 125 26.99 -30.41 2.35
C THR A 125 27.32 -29.63 1.09
N VAL A 126 26.47 -29.75 0.08
CA VAL A 126 26.50 -28.95 -1.14
C VAL A 126 25.31 -28.00 -1.15
N ILE A 127 25.58 -26.71 -1.14
CA ILE A 127 24.57 -25.65 -1.16
C ILE A 127 24.48 -25.08 -2.57
N MET A 128 23.40 -25.35 -3.26
CA MET A 128 23.15 -24.91 -4.63
C MET A 128 22.39 -23.56 -4.59
N ASP A 129 23.16 -22.47 -4.70
CA ASP A 129 22.64 -21.11 -4.63
C ASP A 129 22.02 -20.68 -5.97
N PHE A 130 21.02 -19.80 -5.93
CA PHE A 130 20.26 -19.36 -7.10
C PHE A 130 19.65 -20.49 -7.94
N ALA A 131 19.22 -21.59 -7.30
CA ALA A 131 18.71 -22.75 -8.03
C ALA A 131 17.46 -22.47 -8.89
N SER A 132 16.70 -21.41 -8.60
CA SER A 132 15.66 -20.86 -9.48
C SER A 132 16.16 -20.46 -10.87
N ARG A 133 17.46 -20.31 -11.08
CA ARG A 133 18.08 -19.92 -12.36
C ARG A 133 18.74 -21.06 -13.10
N TYR A 134 18.60 -22.30 -12.60
CA TYR A 134 19.20 -23.46 -13.24
C TYR A 134 18.40 -23.98 -14.42
N ILE A 135 17.16 -23.60 -14.52
CA ILE A 135 16.25 -23.93 -15.60
C ILE A 135 15.56 -22.68 -16.15
N THR A 136 15.20 -22.76 -17.40
CA THR A 136 14.52 -21.65 -18.09
C THR A 136 13.03 -21.60 -17.74
N SER A 137 12.38 -22.75 -17.74
CA SER A 137 10.98 -22.90 -17.35
C SER A 137 10.72 -24.31 -16.85
N PRO A 138 10.09 -24.49 -15.68
CA PRO A 138 9.76 -25.82 -15.14
C PRO A 138 8.87 -26.67 -16.04
N ASP A 139 8.01 -26.03 -16.84
CA ASP A 139 7.05 -26.69 -17.74
C ASP A 139 7.64 -27.02 -19.12
N ASN A 140 8.78 -26.40 -19.48
CA ASN A 140 9.43 -26.58 -20.78
C ASN A 140 10.94 -26.60 -20.62
N MET A 141 11.45 -27.69 -20.05
CA MET A 141 12.87 -27.90 -19.74
C MET A 141 13.65 -28.42 -20.94
N GLU A 142 14.87 -27.98 -21.09
CA GLU A 142 15.83 -28.61 -22.00
C GLU A 142 16.30 -29.96 -21.44
N GLN A 143 16.77 -30.87 -22.33
CA GLN A 143 17.23 -32.21 -21.90
C GLN A 143 18.33 -32.13 -20.85
N SER A 144 19.26 -31.18 -20.96
CA SER A 144 20.35 -30.97 -19.99
C SER A 144 19.84 -30.54 -18.62
N GLU A 145 18.73 -29.79 -18.57
CA GLU A 145 18.07 -29.36 -17.33
C GLU A 145 17.34 -30.55 -16.67
N VAL A 146 16.62 -31.37 -17.48
CA VAL A 146 15.99 -32.62 -17.01
C VAL A 146 17.04 -33.57 -16.45
N ASP A 147 18.16 -33.77 -17.15
CA ASP A 147 19.27 -34.64 -16.71
C ASP A 147 19.83 -34.15 -15.37
N SER A 148 19.99 -32.82 -15.19
CA SER A 148 20.52 -32.25 -13.95
C SER A 148 19.64 -32.58 -12.74
N PHE A 149 18.33 -32.36 -12.84
CA PHE A 149 17.40 -32.66 -11.74
C PHE A 149 17.18 -34.16 -11.56
N THR A 150 17.28 -34.97 -12.64
CA THR A 150 17.25 -36.44 -12.54
C THR A 150 18.44 -36.95 -11.77
N VAL A 151 19.64 -36.43 -12.01
CA VAL A 151 20.86 -36.80 -11.26
C VAL A 151 20.75 -36.39 -9.77
N LEU A 152 20.19 -35.20 -9.47
CA LEU A 152 19.90 -34.79 -8.09
C LEU A 152 18.86 -35.70 -7.43
N MET A 153 17.84 -36.13 -8.17
CA MET A 153 16.87 -37.09 -7.67
C MET A 153 17.51 -38.45 -7.36
N GLN A 154 18.42 -38.97 -8.21
CA GLN A 154 19.22 -40.16 -7.90
C GLN A 154 20.07 -39.95 -6.66
N ALA A 155 20.69 -38.78 -6.53
CA ALA A 155 21.48 -38.41 -5.36
C ALA A 155 20.65 -38.47 -4.07
N SER A 156 19.35 -38.06 -4.12
CA SER A 156 18.44 -38.16 -2.97
C SER A 156 18.17 -39.61 -2.52
N LEU A 157 18.24 -40.56 -3.43
CA LEU A 157 18.02 -41.97 -3.13
C LEU A 157 19.28 -42.67 -2.60
N GLU A 158 20.47 -42.17 -2.98
CA GLU A 158 21.77 -42.82 -2.74
C GLU A 158 22.58 -42.14 -1.62
N GLY A 159 22.10 -41.00 -1.11
CA GLY A 159 22.80 -40.21 -0.06
C GLY A 159 23.17 -41.05 1.17
N LYS A 160 24.43 -40.96 1.61
CA LYS A 160 24.96 -41.75 2.70
C LYS A 160 25.00 -41.00 4.02
N ASP A 161 24.97 -41.79 5.08
CA ASP A 161 25.19 -41.30 6.43
C ASP A 161 26.70 -41.40 6.74
N VAL A 162 27.22 -40.41 7.46
CA VAL A 162 28.63 -40.31 7.87
C VAL A 162 28.68 -40.23 9.39
N LYS A 163 29.56 -41.03 9.99
CA LYS A 163 29.78 -41.00 11.44
C LYS A 163 30.81 -39.91 11.77
N THR A 164 30.41 -38.92 12.54
CA THR A 164 31.26 -37.82 13.03
C THR A 164 31.38 -37.87 14.55
N GLU A 165 32.21 -37.00 15.13
CA GLU A 165 32.32 -36.84 16.58
C GLU A 165 31.03 -36.38 17.23
N GLN A 166 30.21 -35.66 16.52
CA GLN A 166 28.90 -35.10 16.96
C GLN A 166 27.72 -36.05 16.70
N GLY A 167 27.99 -37.25 16.15
CA GLY A 167 26.96 -38.22 15.85
C GLY A 167 26.94 -38.66 14.39
N ILE A 168 25.78 -39.17 13.96
CA ILE A 168 25.57 -39.57 12.57
C ILE A 168 24.95 -38.41 11.83
N LEU A 169 25.61 -37.91 10.80
CA LEU A 169 25.12 -36.87 9.89
C LEU A 169 24.83 -37.47 8.52
N LYS A 170 23.80 -36.97 7.87
CA LYS A 170 23.51 -37.32 6.51
C LYS A 170 24.21 -36.34 5.56
N ASN A 171 24.86 -36.83 4.51
CA ASN A 171 25.32 -35.95 3.44
C ASN A 171 24.14 -35.21 2.83
N LEU A 172 24.26 -33.91 2.65
CA LEU A 172 23.13 -32.99 2.42
C LEU A 172 23.32 -32.18 1.14
N VAL A 173 22.24 -32.01 0.40
CA VAL A 173 22.14 -31.00 -0.64
C VAL A 173 21.08 -29.96 -0.22
N ILE A 174 21.46 -28.69 -0.24
CA ILE A 174 20.51 -27.59 -0.01
C ILE A 174 20.33 -26.82 -1.31
N LEU A 175 19.08 -26.76 -1.82
CA LEU A 175 18.73 -25.92 -2.96
C LEU A 175 18.10 -24.62 -2.44
N ILE A 176 18.65 -23.49 -2.85
CA ILE A 176 18.10 -22.16 -2.53
C ILE A 176 17.32 -21.66 -3.74
N VAL A 177 16.00 -21.51 -3.59
CA VAL A 177 15.07 -21.07 -4.63
C VAL A 177 14.25 -19.88 -4.17
N ASN A 178 13.86 -18.98 -5.09
CA ASN A 178 12.98 -17.87 -4.75
C ASN A 178 11.55 -18.36 -4.49
N LYS A 179 11.06 -19.28 -5.32
CA LYS A 179 9.75 -19.93 -5.17
C LYS A 179 9.91 -21.40 -5.47
N ILE A 180 9.15 -22.24 -4.77
CA ILE A 180 9.19 -23.68 -5.02
C ILE A 180 8.81 -24.05 -6.48
N ASN A 181 7.92 -23.27 -7.08
CA ASN A 181 7.49 -23.47 -8.48
C ASN A 181 8.55 -23.06 -9.52
N ASP A 182 9.70 -22.52 -9.11
CA ASP A 182 10.82 -22.23 -10.02
C ASP A 182 11.59 -23.49 -10.42
N ILE A 183 11.32 -24.63 -9.77
CA ILE A 183 11.91 -25.93 -10.05
C ILE A 183 10.83 -26.97 -10.39
N PRO A 184 11.18 -28.06 -11.10
CA PRO A 184 10.19 -28.99 -11.60
C PRO A 184 9.45 -29.72 -10.47
N ALA A 185 8.11 -29.73 -10.54
CA ALA A 185 7.24 -30.30 -9.51
C ALA A 185 7.52 -31.78 -9.23
N TRP A 186 7.84 -32.57 -10.27
CA TRP A 186 8.16 -34.00 -10.15
C TRP A 186 9.43 -34.29 -9.33
N PHE A 187 10.29 -33.28 -9.09
CA PHE A 187 11.49 -33.42 -8.28
C PHE A 187 11.19 -33.45 -6.78
N TYR A 188 10.25 -32.64 -6.32
CA TYR A 188 9.96 -32.47 -4.89
C TYR A 188 8.58 -32.99 -4.46
N LEU A 189 7.57 -32.97 -5.36
CA LEU A 189 6.26 -33.51 -5.03
C LEU A 189 6.37 -35.03 -4.84
N ASP A 190 5.76 -35.50 -3.77
CA ASP A 190 5.71 -36.93 -3.41
C ASP A 190 7.09 -37.60 -3.26
N ASN A 191 8.18 -36.82 -3.20
CA ASN A 191 9.50 -37.35 -2.96
C ASN A 191 9.81 -37.37 -1.44
N PRO A 192 9.82 -38.56 -0.80
CA PRO A 192 10.01 -38.67 0.65
C PRO A 192 11.41 -38.26 1.10
N ASN A 193 12.38 -38.12 0.19
CA ASN A 193 13.77 -37.73 0.48
C ASN A 193 14.01 -36.23 0.38
N VAL A 194 13.02 -35.45 -0.02
CA VAL A 194 13.10 -33.99 -0.14
C VAL A 194 12.25 -33.33 0.94
N LYS A 195 12.78 -32.30 1.56
CA LYS A 195 12.05 -31.42 2.49
C LYS A 195 12.11 -29.97 2.02
N THR A 196 10.96 -29.35 1.88
CA THR A 196 10.87 -27.90 1.62
C THR A 196 10.69 -27.15 2.93
N ILE A 197 11.46 -26.07 3.11
CA ILE A 197 11.41 -25.16 4.26
C ILE A 197 11.22 -23.74 3.72
N THR A 198 10.19 -23.06 4.18
CA THR A 198 9.87 -21.69 3.75
C THR A 198 10.51 -20.68 4.71
N LEU A 199 11.36 -19.80 4.18
CA LEU A 199 11.93 -18.67 4.88
C LEU A 199 10.98 -17.48 4.76
N ARG A 200 10.58 -16.93 5.90
CA ARG A 200 9.69 -15.77 5.97
C ARG A 200 10.48 -14.52 6.32
N THR A 201 9.82 -13.35 6.20
CA THR A 201 10.34 -12.10 6.79
C THR A 201 10.42 -12.24 8.30
N PRO A 202 11.30 -11.47 8.98
CA PRO A 202 11.53 -11.58 10.43
C PRO A 202 10.24 -11.54 11.24
N GLU A 203 10.08 -12.48 12.15
CA GLU A 203 8.98 -12.52 13.11
C GLU A 203 9.14 -11.41 14.16
N LYS A 204 8.11 -11.18 14.97
CA LYS A 204 8.12 -10.10 15.97
C LYS A 204 9.32 -10.21 16.92
N GLU A 205 9.60 -11.42 17.38
CA GLU A 205 10.71 -11.73 18.30
C GLU A 205 12.07 -11.41 17.71
N GLU A 206 12.28 -11.69 16.41
CA GLU A 206 13.52 -11.36 15.71
C GLU A 206 13.70 -9.84 15.58
N ARG A 207 12.62 -9.09 15.30
CA ARG A 207 12.64 -7.63 15.27
C ARG A 207 12.88 -7.03 16.67
N GLU A 208 12.32 -7.62 17.70
CA GLU A 208 12.57 -7.23 19.09
C GLU A 208 14.04 -7.42 19.47
N LEU A 209 14.67 -8.54 19.11
CA LEU A 209 16.09 -8.77 19.36
C LEU A 209 16.98 -7.73 18.69
N LEU A 210 16.61 -7.26 17.48
CA LEU A 210 17.37 -6.23 16.79
C LEU A 210 17.30 -4.88 17.52
N VAL A 211 16.15 -4.54 18.09
CA VAL A 211 15.88 -3.20 18.66
C VAL A 211 16.13 -3.17 20.17
N LYS A 212 15.90 -4.26 20.90
CA LYS A 212 16.08 -4.35 22.36
C LYS A 212 17.42 -4.96 22.77
N GLY A 213 18.19 -5.49 21.81
CA GLY A 213 19.47 -6.15 22.05
C GLY A 213 20.67 -5.22 21.87
N ASP A 214 21.85 -5.84 21.76
CA ASP A 214 23.16 -5.17 21.62
C ASP A 214 23.28 -4.31 20.34
N ASN A 215 22.37 -4.50 19.40
CA ASN A 215 22.33 -3.71 18.17
C ASN A 215 21.66 -2.34 18.32
N PHE A 216 20.91 -2.07 19.40
CA PHE A 216 20.19 -0.80 19.59
C PHE A 216 21.09 0.45 19.50
N PRO A 217 22.27 0.49 20.13
CA PRO A 217 23.17 1.64 20.00
C PRO A 217 23.57 1.95 18.56
N THR A 218 23.60 0.94 17.69
CA THR A 218 24.05 1.09 16.31
C THR A 218 23.05 1.81 15.40
N PHE A 219 21.82 2.04 15.88
CA PHE A 219 20.82 2.85 15.20
C PHE A 219 21.16 4.35 15.21
N PHE A 220 21.91 4.81 16.20
CA PHE A 220 22.12 6.23 16.43
C PHE A 220 23.54 6.67 16.14
N ALA A 221 23.73 7.97 15.91
CA ALA A 221 25.04 8.58 15.93
C ALA A 221 25.60 8.49 17.36
N GLY A 222 26.91 8.26 17.49
CA GLY A 222 27.52 7.96 18.79
C GLY A 222 27.33 9.05 19.85
N ASP A 223 27.37 10.31 19.43
CA ASP A 223 27.13 11.48 20.29
C ASP A 223 25.65 11.53 20.76
N ILE A 224 24.70 11.34 19.87
CA ILE A 224 23.25 11.31 20.23
C ILE A 224 22.98 10.19 21.23
N TYR A 225 23.53 9.00 20.97
CA TYR A 225 23.33 7.87 21.88
C TYR A 225 23.90 8.12 23.25
N VAL A 226 25.13 8.65 23.33
CA VAL A 226 25.80 8.96 24.61
C VAL A 226 25.07 10.04 25.38
N ASP A 227 24.55 11.04 24.71
CA ASP A 227 23.87 12.17 25.36
C ASP A 227 22.44 11.80 25.82
N GLU A 228 21.69 10.99 25.06
CA GLU A 228 20.27 10.74 25.34
C GLU A 228 20.02 9.44 26.12
N PHE A 229 20.82 8.39 25.90
CA PHE A 229 20.58 7.08 26.49
C PHE A 229 20.55 7.05 28.02
N PRO A 230 21.34 7.86 28.76
CA PRO A 230 21.26 7.93 30.22
C PRO A 230 19.87 8.26 30.73
N TYR A 231 19.14 9.17 30.05
CA TYR A 231 17.75 9.49 30.38
C TYR A 231 16.84 8.28 30.26
N TYR A 232 16.97 7.51 29.16
CA TYR A 232 16.15 6.33 28.92
C TYR A 232 16.53 5.14 29.82
N ASN A 233 17.77 5.10 30.28
CA ASN A 233 18.20 4.11 31.26
C ASN A 233 17.54 4.34 32.64
N GLU A 234 17.30 5.61 32.97
CA GLU A 234 16.50 6.00 34.16
C GLU A 234 14.99 5.87 33.95
N ASN A 235 14.53 5.93 32.69
CA ASN A 235 13.12 5.85 32.30
C ASN A 235 12.84 4.69 31.33
N PRO A 236 13.05 3.42 31.74
CA PRO A 236 13.00 2.28 30.82
C PRO A 236 11.62 2.04 30.19
N SER A 237 10.56 2.46 30.86
CA SER A 237 9.19 2.34 30.32
C SER A 237 8.93 3.24 29.10
N GLU A 238 9.65 4.36 28.97
CA GLU A 238 9.55 5.23 27.77
C GLU A 238 10.32 4.63 26.61
N LEU A 239 11.52 4.11 26.88
CA LEU A 239 12.30 3.42 25.88
C LEU A 239 11.54 2.20 25.31
N GLU A 240 10.95 1.38 26.19
CA GLU A 240 10.20 0.20 25.80
C GLU A 240 9.02 0.57 24.89
N LYS A 241 8.29 1.65 25.19
CA LYS A 241 7.21 2.14 24.30
C LYS A 241 7.71 2.51 22.90
N ILE A 242 8.86 3.18 22.80
CA ILE A 242 9.46 3.56 21.51
C ILE A 242 9.86 2.29 20.73
N GLN A 243 10.53 1.35 21.41
CA GLN A 243 10.98 0.09 20.81
C GLN A 243 9.80 -0.78 20.37
N ASP A 244 8.78 -0.93 21.20
CA ASP A 244 7.57 -1.70 20.87
C ASP A 244 6.82 -1.08 19.68
N ARG A 245 6.73 0.25 19.64
CA ARG A 245 6.14 0.96 18.51
C ARG A 245 6.93 0.74 17.22
N PHE A 246 8.27 0.80 17.29
CA PHE A 246 9.12 0.53 16.13
C PHE A 246 8.94 -0.91 15.62
N VAL A 247 8.94 -1.89 16.52
CA VAL A 247 8.69 -3.31 16.19
C VAL A 247 7.33 -3.51 15.53
N ALA A 248 6.29 -2.84 16.03
CA ALA A 248 4.95 -2.90 15.44
C ALA A 248 4.89 -2.29 14.03
N LEU A 249 5.52 -1.11 13.84
CA LEU A 249 5.53 -0.39 12.55
C LEU A 249 6.37 -1.06 11.46
N THR A 250 7.31 -1.93 11.85
CA THR A 250 8.19 -2.68 10.94
C THR A 250 7.70 -4.09 10.62
N GLU A 251 6.45 -4.41 10.91
CA GLU A 251 5.86 -5.69 10.53
C GLU A 251 5.93 -5.92 9.02
N GLY A 252 6.43 -7.09 8.62
CA GLY A 252 6.62 -7.48 7.22
C GLY A 252 7.89 -6.94 6.56
N PHE A 253 8.72 -6.16 7.26
CA PHE A 253 10.03 -5.75 6.75
C PHE A 253 11.02 -6.91 6.77
N SER A 254 11.86 -6.98 5.74
CA SER A 254 13.03 -7.84 5.70
C SER A 254 14.16 -7.34 6.62
N PHE A 255 15.11 -8.18 7.00
CA PHE A 255 16.31 -7.73 7.72
C PHE A 255 17.13 -6.72 6.91
N THR A 256 17.13 -6.84 5.59
CA THR A 256 17.80 -5.87 4.71
C THR A 256 17.17 -4.48 4.85
N GLU A 257 15.83 -4.40 4.89
CA GLU A 257 15.12 -3.14 5.10
C GLU A 257 15.31 -2.60 6.52
N LEU A 258 15.24 -3.45 7.55
CA LEU A 258 15.52 -3.07 8.93
C LEU A 258 16.95 -2.51 9.11
N ASN A 259 17.92 -3.12 8.43
CA ASN A 259 19.29 -2.61 8.40
C ASN A 259 19.41 -1.30 7.61
N GLY A 260 18.58 -1.11 6.59
CA GLY A 260 18.41 0.16 5.88
C GLY A 260 17.91 1.25 6.81
N LEU A 261 16.85 0.99 7.59
CA LEU A 261 16.33 1.89 8.63
C LEU A 261 17.40 2.26 9.66
N ARG A 262 18.15 1.26 10.14
CA ARG A 262 19.26 1.48 11.08
C ARG A 262 20.30 2.46 10.54
N ARG A 263 20.73 2.27 9.28
CA ARG A 263 21.71 3.15 8.62
C ARG A 263 21.12 4.54 8.39
N LEU A 264 19.85 4.63 7.99
CA LEU A 264 19.17 5.89 7.75
C LEU A 264 19.02 6.69 9.05
N CYS A 265 18.59 6.04 10.13
CA CYS A 265 18.47 6.63 11.46
C CYS A 265 19.80 7.25 11.91
N LYS A 266 20.93 6.52 11.75
CA LYS A 266 22.26 7.00 12.07
C LYS A 266 22.71 8.17 11.19
N ASN A 267 22.54 8.06 9.87
CA ASN A 267 23.01 9.05 8.90
C ASN A 267 22.24 10.37 9.00
N GLU A 268 20.93 10.28 9.20
CA GLU A 268 20.04 11.44 9.36
C GLU A 268 20.06 12.00 10.77
N ARG A 269 20.88 11.42 11.68
CA ARG A 269 21.04 11.84 13.07
C ARG A 269 19.71 11.93 13.83
N ILE A 270 18.87 10.92 13.66
CA ILE A 270 17.56 10.83 14.32
C ILE A 270 17.75 10.63 15.83
N HIS A 271 16.99 11.35 16.63
CA HIS A 271 16.96 11.22 18.09
C HIS A 271 16.21 9.96 18.54
N ILE A 272 16.50 9.43 19.74
CA ILE A 272 15.87 8.20 20.24
C ILE A 272 14.34 8.33 20.29
N LYS A 273 13.83 9.48 20.74
CA LYS A 273 12.37 9.76 20.78
C LYS A 273 11.69 9.69 19.41
N ASP A 274 12.42 10.07 18.37
CA ASP A 274 11.92 10.22 17.00
C ASP A 274 12.28 8.98 16.13
N MET A 275 12.77 7.90 16.74
CA MET A 275 13.23 6.68 16.04
C MET A 275 12.21 6.13 15.05
N CYS A 276 10.93 6.22 15.37
CA CYS A 276 9.87 5.73 14.51
C CYS A 276 9.68 6.56 13.22
N ASP A 277 10.11 7.83 13.21
CA ASP A 277 9.95 8.72 12.06
C ASP A 277 10.86 8.30 10.89
N VAL A 278 11.92 7.52 11.18
CA VAL A 278 12.79 6.96 10.14
C VAL A 278 12.03 6.01 9.20
N ILE A 279 10.93 5.41 9.67
CA ILE A 279 10.12 4.47 8.87
C ILE A 279 9.38 5.24 7.78
N ASP A 280 8.83 6.41 8.11
CA ASP A 280 8.17 7.28 7.13
C ASP A 280 9.18 7.83 6.12
N LEU A 281 10.37 8.22 6.62
CA LEU A 281 11.48 8.65 5.76
C LEU A 281 11.91 7.53 4.79
N TYR A 282 11.99 6.30 5.26
CA TYR A 282 12.38 5.14 4.43
C TYR A 282 11.31 4.79 3.40
N LYS A 283 10.03 4.77 3.82
CA LYS A 283 8.90 4.39 2.95
C LYS A 283 8.56 5.45 1.91
N TYR A 284 8.65 6.72 2.28
CA TYR A 284 8.07 7.84 1.52
C TYR A 284 9.09 8.91 1.12
N GLY A 285 10.32 8.84 1.64
CA GLY A 285 11.35 9.85 1.39
C GLY A 285 11.08 11.23 2.01
N ILE A 286 10.16 11.32 2.97
CA ILE A 286 9.67 12.57 3.55
C ILE A 286 10.07 12.64 5.03
N LYS A 287 10.81 13.71 5.41
CA LYS A 287 11.22 13.96 6.80
C LYS A 287 10.07 14.48 7.67
N ASP A 288 9.18 15.28 7.08
CA ASP A 288 8.07 15.91 7.78
C ASP A 288 6.76 15.27 7.41
N ASN A 289 6.23 14.45 8.29
CA ASN A 289 4.93 13.83 8.10
C ASN A 289 3.82 14.90 8.17
N PRO A 290 2.99 15.09 7.10
CA PRO A 290 1.91 16.08 7.08
C PRO A 290 0.93 15.93 8.26
N TRP A 291 0.72 14.71 8.76
CA TRP A 291 -0.15 14.45 9.91
C TRP A 291 0.37 15.11 11.21
N ASN A 292 1.70 15.22 11.36
CA ASN A 292 2.32 15.86 12.53
C ASN A 292 2.24 17.39 12.47
N ARG A 293 2.01 17.98 11.29
CA ARG A 293 1.87 19.43 11.10
C ARG A 293 0.49 19.96 11.48
N LEU A 294 -0.52 19.09 11.53
CA LEU A 294 -1.89 19.49 11.84
C LEU A 294 -1.98 20.03 13.27
N SER A 295 -2.13 21.33 13.39
CA SER A 295 -2.33 21.96 14.68
C SER A 295 -3.76 21.77 15.19
N ILE A 296 -3.91 21.66 16.51
CA ILE A 296 -5.23 21.60 17.16
C ILE A 296 -6.05 22.84 16.84
N SER A 297 -5.39 24.00 16.66
CA SER A 297 -6.05 25.27 16.29
C SER A 297 -6.65 25.23 14.89
N GLU A 298 -5.96 24.65 13.91
CA GLU A 298 -6.48 24.50 12.53
C GLU A 298 -7.68 23.55 12.48
N LEU A 299 -7.65 22.48 13.27
CA LEU A 299 -8.79 21.55 13.35
C LEU A 299 -10.02 22.18 14.05
N LYS A 300 -9.83 23.13 14.95
CA LYS A 300 -10.94 23.86 15.57
C LYS A 300 -11.66 24.78 14.58
N THR A 301 -10.95 25.38 13.63
CA THR A 301 -11.53 26.26 12.60
C THR A 301 -12.01 25.49 11.35
N ALA A 302 -11.59 24.23 11.21
CA ALA A 302 -11.93 23.41 10.05
C ALA A 302 -13.43 23.30 9.81
N GLU A 303 -14.25 23.20 10.87
CA GLU A 303 -15.71 23.08 10.74
C GLU A 303 -16.32 24.32 10.05
N GLU A 304 -15.87 25.53 10.39
CA GLU A 304 -16.33 26.77 9.75
C GLU A 304 -15.92 26.82 8.28
N ASP A 305 -14.71 26.38 7.96
CA ASP A 305 -14.20 26.38 6.59
C ASP A 305 -14.93 25.33 5.72
N PHE A 306 -15.26 24.17 6.29
CA PHE A 306 -16.11 23.19 5.62
C PHE A 306 -17.49 23.76 5.33
N ARG A 307 -18.12 24.45 6.29
CA ARG A 307 -19.44 25.10 6.11
C ARG A 307 -19.44 26.21 5.06
N LYS A 308 -18.30 26.85 4.81
CA LYS A 308 -18.17 27.83 3.71
C LYS A 308 -18.28 27.16 2.33
N ARG A 309 -17.74 25.96 2.16
CA ARG A 309 -17.69 25.24 0.88
C ARG A 309 -18.84 24.24 0.71
N VAL A 310 -19.21 23.54 1.77
CA VAL A 310 -20.23 22.48 1.77
C VAL A 310 -21.43 22.97 2.57
N LYS A 311 -22.47 23.35 1.85
CA LYS A 311 -23.68 23.96 2.44
C LYS A 311 -24.71 22.90 2.82
N GLY A 312 -25.36 23.08 3.97
CA GLY A 312 -26.51 22.29 4.42
C GLY A 312 -26.18 20.83 4.78
N GLN A 313 -24.90 20.50 5.12
CA GLN A 313 -24.45 19.15 5.42
C GLN A 313 -23.78 19.07 6.80
N ASP A 314 -24.33 19.74 7.80
CA ASP A 314 -23.71 19.89 9.12
C ASP A 314 -23.36 18.55 9.76
N TYR A 315 -24.26 17.58 9.71
CA TYR A 315 -24.02 16.25 10.27
C TYR A 315 -22.86 15.52 9.57
N ALA A 316 -22.82 15.60 8.23
CA ALA A 316 -21.77 14.97 7.44
C ALA A 316 -20.40 15.62 7.73
N ILE A 317 -20.35 16.94 7.90
CA ILE A 317 -19.14 17.68 8.27
C ILE A 317 -18.64 17.23 9.64
N VAL A 318 -19.49 17.24 10.66
CA VAL A 318 -19.12 16.83 12.02
C VAL A 318 -18.58 15.40 12.04
N LYS A 319 -19.27 14.44 11.43
CA LYS A 319 -18.85 13.05 11.35
C LYS A 319 -17.52 12.87 10.61
N THR A 320 -17.31 13.62 9.53
CA THR A 320 -16.03 13.59 8.80
C THR A 320 -14.90 14.13 9.66
N LEU A 321 -15.10 15.22 10.36
CA LEU A 321 -14.12 15.82 11.26
C LEU A 321 -13.80 14.95 12.48
N ASP A 322 -14.77 14.20 13.01
CA ASP A 322 -14.53 13.27 14.12
C ASP A 322 -13.52 12.17 13.77
N ILE A 323 -13.55 11.69 12.53
CA ILE A 323 -12.59 10.67 12.05
C ILE A 323 -11.18 11.27 11.97
N ILE A 324 -11.07 12.52 11.51
CA ILE A 324 -9.78 13.23 11.47
C ILE A 324 -9.26 13.48 12.88
N LYS A 325 -10.10 13.97 13.78
CA LYS A 325 -9.74 14.16 15.19
C LYS A 325 -9.20 12.86 15.80
N ARG A 326 -9.85 11.71 15.51
CA ARG A 326 -9.35 10.40 15.94
C ARG A 326 -7.99 10.05 15.33
N ALA A 327 -7.80 10.29 14.04
CA ALA A 327 -6.52 10.03 13.35
C ALA A 327 -5.37 10.85 13.96
N VAL A 328 -5.60 12.14 14.21
CA VAL A 328 -4.61 13.06 14.77
C VAL A 328 -4.32 12.78 16.25
N THR A 329 -5.32 12.41 17.04
CA THR A 329 -5.13 12.06 18.46
C THR A 329 -4.57 10.66 18.68
N GLY A 330 -4.35 9.88 17.61
CA GLY A 330 -3.90 8.49 17.72
C GLY A 330 -4.93 7.55 18.36
N MET A 331 -6.17 8.01 18.57
CA MET A 331 -7.26 7.19 19.08
C MET A 331 -7.84 6.31 17.97
N SER A 332 -7.12 5.23 17.65
CA SER A 332 -7.63 4.20 16.74
C SER A 332 -8.88 3.57 17.35
N GLY A 333 -9.88 3.28 16.53
CA GLY A 333 -11.06 2.55 17.00
C GLY A 333 -10.68 1.17 17.54
N VAL A 334 -11.53 0.58 18.39
CA VAL A 334 -11.33 -0.74 19.04
C VAL A 334 -10.99 -1.85 18.02
N GLN A 335 -11.38 -1.68 16.75
CA GLN A 335 -11.09 -2.61 15.66
C GLN A 335 -9.78 -2.33 14.91
N THR A 336 -9.06 -1.25 15.23
CA THR A 336 -7.86 -0.79 14.51
C THR A 336 -6.57 -0.99 15.31
N ALA A 337 -6.41 -2.11 15.97
CA ALA A 337 -5.21 -2.41 16.77
C ALA A 337 -3.92 -2.60 15.94
N SER A 338 -3.96 -2.63 14.59
CA SER A 338 -2.77 -2.76 13.74
C SER A 338 -2.36 -1.40 13.15
N HIS A 339 -1.10 -1.05 13.34
CA HIS A 339 -0.48 0.23 12.94
C HIS A 339 -0.31 0.42 11.41
N GLY A 340 -0.68 -0.56 10.60
CA GLY A 340 -0.53 -0.52 9.14
C GLY A 340 -1.75 -0.03 8.37
N LYS A 341 -2.91 0.13 9.02
CA LYS A 341 -4.18 0.44 8.34
C LYS A 341 -4.29 1.90 7.90
N PRO A 342 -5.15 2.22 6.91
CA PRO A 342 -5.44 3.60 6.52
C PRO A 342 -5.82 4.48 7.71
N LYS A 343 -5.44 5.75 7.70
CA LYS A 343 -5.74 6.74 8.78
C LYS A 343 -7.23 6.91 9.00
N GLY A 344 -8.03 6.73 7.95
CA GLY A 344 -9.48 6.78 8.03
C GLY A 344 -10.14 6.08 6.85
N VAL A 345 -11.31 5.50 7.12
CA VAL A 345 -12.19 4.94 6.09
C VAL A 345 -13.56 5.56 6.28
N LEU A 346 -14.09 6.17 5.23
CA LEU A 346 -15.37 6.87 5.21
C LEU A 346 -16.24 6.32 4.07
N PHE A 347 -17.53 6.24 4.30
CA PHE A 347 -18.51 5.89 3.28
C PHE A 347 -19.54 7.02 3.16
N PHE A 348 -19.46 7.83 2.11
CA PHE A 348 -20.35 8.92 1.84
C PHE A 348 -21.54 8.44 1.00
N ALA A 349 -22.71 8.41 1.59
CA ALA A 349 -23.93 8.00 0.94
C ALA A 349 -24.92 9.16 0.84
N GLY A 350 -25.76 9.18 -0.19
CA GLY A 350 -26.80 10.19 -0.32
C GLY A 350 -27.06 10.60 -1.77
N PRO A 351 -28.01 11.52 -2.00
CA PRO A 351 -28.40 11.94 -3.33
C PRO A 351 -27.25 12.57 -4.14
N THR A 352 -27.40 12.58 -5.45
CA THR A 352 -26.44 13.22 -6.34
C THR A 352 -26.41 14.74 -6.13
N GLY A 353 -25.23 15.35 -6.21
CA GLY A 353 -25.09 16.81 -6.11
C GLY A 353 -25.21 17.39 -4.70
N THR A 354 -25.12 16.57 -3.65
CA THR A 354 -25.22 17.00 -2.23
C THR A 354 -23.89 17.38 -1.59
N GLY A 355 -22.78 17.36 -2.35
CA GLY A 355 -21.47 17.83 -1.86
C GLY A 355 -20.52 16.72 -1.42
N LYS A 356 -20.79 15.43 -1.67
CA LYS A 356 -19.91 14.30 -1.28
C LYS A 356 -18.46 14.49 -1.76
N THR A 357 -18.29 14.72 -3.05
CA THR A 357 -16.96 14.95 -3.67
C THR A 357 -16.31 16.24 -3.20
N GLU A 358 -17.11 17.30 -2.99
CA GLU A 358 -16.61 18.59 -2.49
C GLU A 358 -16.09 18.47 -1.05
N THR A 359 -16.79 17.69 -0.21
CA THR A 359 -16.33 17.38 1.15
C THR A 359 -14.97 16.68 1.13
N ALA A 360 -14.75 15.71 0.23
CA ALA A 360 -13.47 15.01 0.09
C ALA A 360 -12.34 15.96 -0.36
N LYS A 361 -12.61 16.87 -1.31
CA LYS A 361 -11.64 17.88 -1.76
C LYS A 361 -11.32 18.89 -0.67
N THR A 362 -12.32 19.40 0.03
CA THR A 362 -12.13 20.31 1.16
C THR A 362 -11.29 19.67 2.26
N LEU A 363 -11.51 18.37 2.48
CA LEU A 363 -10.74 17.59 3.41
C LEU A 363 -9.27 17.49 2.99
N ALA A 364 -8.99 17.22 1.71
CA ALA A 364 -7.62 17.14 1.19
C ALA A 364 -6.87 18.47 1.33
N GLU A 365 -7.52 19.56 0.99
CA GLU A 365 -6.95 20.91 1.15
C GLU A 365 -6.61 21.21 2.62
N LYS A 366 -7.49 20.84 3.55
CA LYS A 366 -7.25 21.08 4.99
C LYS A 366 -6.16 20.20 5.58
N LEU A 367 -6.05 18.95 5.15
CA LEU A 367 -5.05 18.01 5.68
C LEU A 367 -3.68 18.17 5.03
N PHE A 368 -3.66 18.40 3.73
CA PHE A 368 -2.44 18.32 2.93
C PHE A 368 -2.10 19.63 2.21
N GLY A 369 -2.93 20.68 2.35
CA GLY A 369 -2.70 22.01 1.78
C GLY A 369 -3.06 22.15 0.30
N ASP A 370 -3.46 21.08 -0.40
CA ASP A 370 -3.86 21.10 -1.81
C ASP A 370 -5.01 20.13 -2.06
N GLU A 371 -6.06 20.59 -2.72
CA GLU A 371 -7.18 19.74 -3.13
C GLU A 371 -6.78 18.63 -4.13
N LYS A 372 -5.66 18.79 -4.83
CA LYS A 372 -5.08 17.77 -5.73
C LYS A 372 -4.63 16.50 -4.99
N CYS A 373 -4.42 16.59 -3.68
CA CYS A 373 -4.19 15.42 -2.84
C CYS A 373 -5.44 14.54 -2.69
N CYS A 374 -6.62 14.97 -3.19
CA CYS A 374 -7.79 14.13 -3.37
C CYS A 374 -7.75 13.45 -4.75
N ILE A 375 -7.34 12.19 -4.76
CA ILE A 375 -7.21 11.38 -5.99
C ILE A 375 -8.52 10.62 -6.21
N ARG A 376 -9.22 10.95 -7.30
CA ARG A 376 -10.52 10.36 -7.62
C ARG A 376 -10.38 9.19 -8.59
N PHE A 377 -11.05 8.09 -8.25
CA PHE A 377 -11.28 6.92 -9.09
C PHE A 377 -12.77 6.76 -9.34
N ASP A 378 -13.21 6.91 -10.57
CA ASP A 378 -14.59 6.70 -10.96
C ASP A 378 -14.85 5.21 -11.17
N MET A 379 -15.62 4.60 -10.28
CA MET A 379 -15.84 3.15 -10.29
C MET A 379 -16.68 2.67 -11.47
N SER A 380 -17.35 3.57 -12.19
CA SER A 380 -18.01 3.23 -13.46
C SER A 380 -17.03 2.76 -14.54
N GLU A 381 -15.78 3.21 -14.50
CA GLU A 381 -14.71 2.75 -15.40
C GLU A 381 -14.19 1.33 -15.08
N TYR A 382 -14.57 0.80 -13.92
CA TYR A 382 -14.07 -0.47 -13.38
C TYR A 382 -15.18 -1.51 -13.20
N GLY A 383 -16.23 -1.44 -14.00
CA GLY A 383 -17.38 -2.37 -13.97
C GLY A 383 -17.16 -3.73 -14.65
N GLN A 384 -16.02 -3.94 -15.34
CA GLN A 384 -15.72 -5.19 -16.05
C GLN A 384 -14.82 -6.13 -15.24
N SER A 385 -14.88 -7.43 -15.49
CA SER A 385 -14.16 -8.48 -14.74
C SER A 385 -12.63 -8.33 -14.73
N HIS A 386 -12.03 -7.70 -15.74
CA HIS A 386 -10.57 -7.50 -15.83
C HIS A 386 -10.13 -6.10 -15.46
N SER A 387 -11.03 -5.27 -14.95
CA SER A 387 -10.71 -3.88 -14.59
C SER A 387 -9.82 -3.78 -13.33
N ASP A 388 -9.71 -4.85 -12.55
CA ASP A 388 -8.77 -4.96 -11.45
C ASP A 388 -7.32 -4.83 -11.92
N GLN A 389 -6.97 -5.34 -13.12
CA GLN A 389 -5.64 -5.20 -13.72
C GLN A 389 -5.31 -3.73 -14.06
N LYS A 390 -6.28 -2.94 -14.48
CA LYS A 390 -6.11 -1.49 -14.70
C LYS A 390 -5.84 -0.76 -13.38
N LEU A 391 -6.54 -1.16 -12.32
CA LEU A 391 -6.43 -0.51 -11.00
C LEU A 391 -5.15 -0.91 -10.27
N LEU A 392 -4.76 -2.19 -10.30
CA LEU A 392 -3.70 -2.78 -9.48
C LEU A 392 -2.45 -3.18 -10.26
N GLY A 393 -2.52 -3.18 -11.58
CA GLY A 393 -1.46 -3.63 -12.49
C GLY A 393 -1.71 -5.04 -13.03
N ALA A 394 -1.33 -5.26 -14.28
CA ALA A 394 -1.43 -6.56 -14.93
C ALA A 394 -0.33 -7.51 -14.42
N PRO A 395 -0.58 -8.83 -14.37
CA PRO A 395 0.45 -9.81 -14.05
C PRO A 395 1.50 -9.90 -15.18
N PRO A 396 2.69 -10.49 -14.89
CA PRO A 396 3.75 -10.67 -15.88
C PRO A 396 3.24 -11.37 -17.15
N GLY A 397 3.64 -10.86 -18.32
CA GLY A 397 3.26 -11.41 -19.62
C GLY A 397 1.96 -10.86 -20.21
N TYR A 398 1.22 -10.03 -19.50
CA TYR A 398 0.02 -9.36 -20.01
C TYR A 398 0.30 -7.92 -20.46
N VAL A 399 -0.50 -7.44 -21.42
CA VAL A 399 -0.42 -6.05 -21.90
C VAL A 399 -0.72 -5.10 -20.73
N GLY A 400 0.15 -4.09 -20.55
CA GLY A 400 0.03 -3.12 -19.45
C GLY A 400 0.84 -3.46 -18.18
N TYR A 401 1.59 -4.58 -18.17
CA TYR A 401 2.44 -4.95 -17.02
C TYR A 401 3.44 -3.84 -16.65
N GLU A 402 4.13 -3.26 -17.65
CA GLU A 402 5.13 -2.21 -17.42
C GLU A 402 4.54 -0.90 -16.88
N ALA A 403 3.28 -0.61 -17.22
CA ALA A 403 2.61 0.61 -16.77
C ALA A 403 2.25 0.59 -15.28
N GLY A 404 2.16 -0.60 -14.66
CA GLY A 404 1.70 -0.77 -13.29
C GLY A 404 0.21 -0.45 -13.11
N GLY A 405 -0.28 -0.47 -11.87
CA GLY A 405 -1.67 -0.16 -11.55
C GLY A 405 -1.91 1.32 -11.28
N GLN A 406 -3.04 1.84 -11.70
CA GLN A 406 -3.38 3.24 -11.50
C GLN A 406 -3.44 3.62 -10.01
N LEU A 407 -4.10 2.81 -9.17
CA LEU A 407 -4.18 3.03 -7.74
C LEU A 407 -2.82 2.90 -7.06
N THR A 408 -2.09 1.84 -7.37
CA THR A 408 -0.80 1.57 -6.74
C THR A 408 0.24 2.63 -7.09
N ASN A 409 0.26 3.10 -8.33
CA ASN A 409 1.12 4.21 -8.76
C ASN A 409 0.72 5.54 -8.11
N ALA A 410 -0.59 5.81 -8.02
CA ALA A 410 -1.08 7.04 -7.40
C ALA A 410 -0.65 7.13 -5.92
N VAL A 411 -0.76 6.04 -5.17
CA VAL A 411 -0.35 5.99 -3.75
C VAL A 411 1.16 6.02 -3.58
N LYS A 412 1.92 5.36 -4.47
CA LYS A 412 3.39 5.46 -4.46
C LYS A 412 3.87 6.89 -4.67
N ASN A 413 3.24 7.63 -5.59
CA ASN A 413 3.61 9.00 -5.90
C ASN A 413 3.11 10.00 -4.85
N ASN A 414 1.94 9.74 -4.24
CA ASN A 414 1.30 10.61 -3.26
C ASN A 414 0.78 9.78 -2.07
N PRO A 415 1.66 9.36 -1.15
CA PRO A 415 1.27 8.52 -0.02
C PRO A 415 0.36 9.25 0.98
N PHE A 416 0.49 10.58 1.09
CA PHE A 416 -0.36 11.44 1.91
C PHE A 416 -1.49 11.99 1.05
N SER A 417 -2.54 11.21 0.88
CA SER A 417 -3.63 11.55 -0.02
C SER A 417 -4.99 11.03 0.47
N ILE A 418 -6.03 11.61 -0.09
CA ILE A 418 -7.38 11.07 0.01
C ILE A 418 -7.67 10.29 -1.26
N LEU A 419 -7.99 9.02 -1.10
CA LEU A 419 -8.41 8.14 -2.19
C LEU A 419 -9.93 8.13 -2.24
N LEU A 420 -10.49 8.80 -3.23
CA LEU A 420 -11.92 8.92 -3.44
C LEU A 420 -12.39 7.91 -4.49
N PHE A 421 -13.09 6.87 -4.07
CA PHE A 421 -13.71 5.88 -4.95
C PHE A 421 -15.18 6.25 -5.17
N ASP A 422 -15.44 6.86 -6.32
CA ASP A 422 -16.76 7.45 -6.63
C ASP A 422 -17.69 6.40 -7.27
N GLU A 423 -18.95 6.34 -6.79
CA GLU A 423 -19.97 5.38 -7.21
C GLU A 423 -19.54 3.90 -7.06
N ILE A 424 -19.14 3.52 -5.83
CA ILE A 424 -18.58 2.20 -5.51
C ILE A 424 -19.48 1.03 -5.94
N GLU A 425 -20.78 1.22 -5.99
CA GLU A 425 -21.77 0.24 -6.47
C GLU A 425 -21.65 -0.11 -7.95
N LYS A 426 -20.89 0.67 -8.72
CA LYS A 426 -20.60 0.40 -10.15
C LYS A 426 -19.42 -0.52 -10.36
N ALA A 427 -18.56 -0.69 -9.34
CA ALA A 427 -17.36 -1.51 -9.42
C ALA A 427 -17.71 -2.99 -9.59
N HIS A 428 -16.85 -3.72 -10.33
CA HIS A 428 -16.96 -5.17 -10.39
C HIS A 428 -16.66 -5.79 -9.01
N PRO A 429 -17.36 -6.84 -8.58
CA PRO A 429 -17.16 -7.49 -7.27
C PRO A 429 -15.71 -7.89 -6.96
N SER A 430 -14.93 -8.30 -7.96
CA SER A 430 -13.51 -8.66 -7.80
C SER A 430 -12.65 -7.51 -7.27
N ILE A 431 -13.00 -6.26 -7.58
CA ILE A 431 -12.30 -5.07 -7.08
C ILE A 431 -12.63 -4.85 -5.60
N LEU A 432 -13.88 -5.08 -5.22
CA LEU A 432 -14.31 -4.95 -3.83
C LEU A 432 -13.61 -5.96 -2.92
N ASP A 433 -13.32 -7.18 -3.43
CA ASP A 433 -12.50 -8.17 -2.72
C ASP A 433 -11.04 -7.67 -2.50
N LYS A 434 -10.50 -6.88 -3.42
CA LYS A 434 -9.16 -6.28 -3.26
C LYS A 434 -9.16 -5.14 -2.23
N PHE A 435 -10.24 -4.39 -2.13
CA PHE A 435 -10.36 -3.39 -1.07
C PHE A 435 -10.36 -3.99 0.33
N LEU A 436 -10.88 -5.20 0.53
CA LEU A 436 -10.79 -5.88 1.81
C LEU A 436 -9.35 -6.00 2.29
N GLN A 437 -8.41 -6.37 1.42
CA GLN A 437 -6.99 -6.46 1.75
C GLN A 437 -6.43 -5.10 2.19
N ILE A 438 -6.77 -4.01 1.48
CA ILE A 438 -6.32 -2.66 1.84
C ILE A 438 -6.88 -2.24 3.21
N LEU A 439 -8.16 -2.53 3.46
CA LEU A 439 -8.84 -2.18 4.71
C LEU A 439 -8.38 -3.03 5.91
N GLU A 440 -7.89 -4.24 5.66
CA GLU A 440 -7.42 -5.16 6.71
C GLU A 440 -5.94 -4.98 7.01
N ASP A 441 -5.10 -5.08 5.99
CA ASP A 441 -3.65 -5.11 6.10
C ASP A 441 -3.01 -3.73 5.90
N GLY A 442 -3.75 -2.75 5.36
CA GLY A 442 -3.23 -1.42 5.02
C GLY A 442 -2.16 -1.43 3.95
N ARG A 443 -2.00 -2.54 3.24
CA ARG A 443 -1.03 -2.72 2.16
C ARG A 443 -1.58 -3.63 1.07
N MET A 444 -0.99 -3.53 -0.11
CA MET A 444 -1.34 -4.36 -1.25
C MET A 444 -0.11 -4.62 -2.10
N THR A 445 -0.04 -5.80 -2.71
CA THR A 445 1.00 -6.12 -3.69
C THR A 445 0.45 -5.84 -5.09
N ASP A 446 1.19 -5.04 -5.87
CA ASP A 446 0.84 -4.73 -7.25
C ASP A 446 1.15 -5.90 -8.21
N GLY A 447 0.73 -5.77 -9.48
CA GLY A 447 0.99 -6.78 -10.51
C GLY A 447 2.47 -7.04 -10.79
N GLN A 448 3.37 -6.13 -10.38
CA GLN A 448 4.82 -6.25 -10.51
C GLN A 448 5.48 -6.92 -9.29
N GLY A 449 4.72 -7.21 -8.23
CA GLY A 449 5.23 -7.80 -6.99
C GLY A 449 5.70 -6.79 -5.95
N ASN A 450 5.50 -5.47 -6.17
CA ASN A 450 5.88 -4.45 -5.21
C ASN A 450 4.78 -4.25 -4.17
N THR A 451 5.15 -4.11 -2.91
CA THR A 451 4.21 -3.78 -1.84
C THR A 451 3.96 -2.27 -1.80
N VAL A 452 2.69 -1.88 -1.78
CA VAL A 452 2.22 -0.50 -1.65
C VAL A 452 1.49 -0.34 -0.32
N TYR A 453 1.84 0.69 0.44
CA TYR A 453 1.30 0.97 1.77
C TYR A 453 0.26 2.08 1.71
N PHE A 454 -0.88 1.87 2.37
CA PHE A 454 -2.01 2.80 2.46
C PHE A 454 -2.14 3.44 3.85
N SER A 455 -1.18 3.19 4.75
CA SER A 455 -1.22 3.62 6.15
C SER A 455 -1.35 5.13 6.34
N GLU A 456 -0.91 5.94 5.38
CA GLU A 456 -0.96 7.39 5.45
C GLU A 456 -2.12 7.99 4.65
N THR A 457 -2.96 7.16 4.02
CA THR A 457 -4.11 7.60 3.23
C THR A 457 -5.40 7.66 4.04
N ILE A 458 -6.35 8.47 3.57
CA ILE A 458 -7.77 8.36 3.92
C ILE A 458 -8.51 7.78 2.72
N ILE A 459 -9.32 6.77 2.96
CA ILE A 459 -10.16 6.14 1.94
C ILE A 459 -11.59 6.64 2.07
N ILE A 460 -12.15 7.16 0.99
CA ILE A 460 -13.53 7.63 0.93
C ILE A 460 -14.23 6.90 -0.22
N PHE A 461 -15.25 6.15 0.13
CA PHE A 461 -16.19 5.60 -0.86
C PHE A 461 -17.37 6.53 -0.99
N THR A 462 -17.85 6.80 -2.21
CA THR A 462 -19.13 7.48 -2.41
C THR A 462 -20.14 6.52 -3.03
N SER A 463 -21.41 6.74 -2.72
CA SER A 463 -22.50 5.92 -3.23
C SER A 463 -23.84 6.67 -3.26
N ASN A 464 -24.69 6.22 -4.16
CA ASN A 464 -26.11 6.62 -4.23
C ASN A 464 -27.04 5.48 -3.76
N LEU A 465 -26.51 4.46 -3.11
CA LEU A 465 -27.27 3.34 -2.54
C LEU A 465 -28.31 3.84 -1.52
N GLY A 466 -29.45 3.17 -1.47
CA GLY A 466 -30.54 3.50 -0.57
C GLY A 466 -31.41 4.70 -0.99
N ILE A 467 -31.06 5.40 -2.08
CA ILE A 467 -31.89 6.47 -2.66
C ILE A 467 -32.99 5.88 -3.55
N TYR A 468 -32.65 4.88 -4.33
CA TYR A 468 -33.55 4.16 -5.22
C TYR A 468 -33.59 2.68 -4.85
N GLN A 469 -34.74 2.06 -4.96
CA GLN A 469 -34.95 0.64 -4.82
C GLN A 469 -35.52 0.06 -6.11
N THR A 470 -35.01 -1.07 -6.56
CA THR A 470 -35.57 -1.78 -7.71
C THR A 470 -36.74 -2.64 -7.24
N THR A 471 -37.91 -2.40 -7.79
CA THR A 471 -39.12 -3.18 -7.50
C THR A 471 -39.02 -4.58 -8.13
N SER A 472 -39.88 -5.51 -7.68
CA SER A 472 -40.00 -6.84 -8.29
C SER A 472 -40.35 -6.83 -9.79
N SER A 473 -40.87 -5.71 -10.30
CA SER A 473 -41.11 -5.47 -11.73
C SER A 473 -39.89 -4.95 -12.50
N GLY A 474 -38.75 -4.69 -11.83
CA GLY A 474 -37.56 -4.12 -12.44
C GLY A 474 -37.54 -2.60 -12.55
N GLU A 475 -38.59 -1.90 -12.07
CA GLU A 475 -38.64 -0.45 -12.07
C GLU A 475 -37.83 0.13 -10.89
N ARG A 476 -37.07 1.17 -11.17
CA ARG A 476 -36.37 1.96 -10.12
C ARG A 476 -37.32 2.99 -9.50
N LYS A 477 -37.63 2.81 -8.22
CA LYS A 477 -38.46 3.76 -7.47
C LYS A 477 -37.60 4.48 -6.43
N GLN A 478 -37.75 5.80 -6.36
CA GLN A 478 -37.12 6.60 -5.31
C GLN A 478 -37.83 6.33 -3.98
N VAL A 479 -37.04 5.90 -2.96
CA VAL A 479 -37.56 5.52 -1.63
C VAL A 479 -37.34 6.61 -0.57
N VAL A 480 -36.52 7.61 -0.87
CA VAL A 480 -36.28 8.80 -0.05
C VAL A 480 -36.56 10.07 -0.85
N SER A 481 -37.04 11.12 -0.21
CA SER A 481 -37.33 12.40 -0.85
C SER A 481 -36.92 13.58 0.04
N SER A 482 -36.76 14.75 -0.57
CA SER A 482 -36.46 16.01 0.13
C SER A 482 -37.49 16.43 1.17
N LYS A 483 -38.71 15.83 1.15
CA LYS A 483 -39.79 16.10 2.10
C LYS A 483 -39.67 15.30 3.40
N MET A 484 -38.85 14.26 3.43
CA MET A 484 -38.62 13.42 4.64
C MET A 484 -37.71 14.11 5.63
N ALA A 485 -37.87 13.82 6.91
CA ALA A 485 -36.93 14.26 7.93
C ALA A 485 -35.55 13.60 7.70
N TYR A 486 -34.48 14.25 8.11
CA TYR A 486 -33.11 13.75 7.89
C TYR A 486 -32.89 12.37 8.50
N GLU A 487 -33.41 12.16 9.71
CA GLU A 487 -33.28 10.88 10.44
C GLU A 487 -33.93 9.72 9.66
N GLU A 488 -35.07 9.99 8.99
CA GLU A 488 -35.72 8.98 8.16
C GLU A 488 -34.94 8.71 6.88
N VAL A 489 -34.38 9.74 6.25
CA VAL A 489 -33.50 9.61 5.09
C VAL A 489 -32.27 8.79 5.48
N GLN A 490 -31.64 9.11 6.61
CA GLN A 490 -30.49 8.40 7.14
C GLN A 490 -30.78 6.91 7.38
N ALA A 491 -31.89 6.59 8.01
CA ALA A 491 -32.27 5.21 8.31
C ALA A 491 -32.46 4.39 7.03
N LYS A 492 -33.21 4.92 6.06
CA LYS A 492 -33.47 4.24 4.77
C LYS A 492 -32.20 4.07 3.92
N VAL A 493 -31.34 5.06 3.90
CA VAL A 493 -30.07 4.98 3.16
C VAL A 493 -29.18 3.92 3.78
N ARG A 494 -29.06 3.87 5.11
CA ARG A 494 -28.29 2.82 5.82
C ARG A 494 -28.87 1.43 5.55
N GLU A 495 -30.17 1.26 5.60
CA GLU A 495 -30.84 -0.01 5.27
C GLU A 495 -30.53 -0.44 3.83
N GLY A 496 -30.58 0.46 2.87
CA GLY A 496 -30.24 0.18 1.47
C GLY A 496 -28.77 -0.23 1.29
N ILE A 497 -27.84 0.41 2.00
CA ILE A 497 -26.43 0.04 1.99
C ILE A 497 -26.24 -1.36 2.58
N GLU A 498 -26.85 -1.64 3.71
CA GLU A 498 -26.80 -2.96 4.36
C GLU A 498 -27.36 -4.05 3.45
N HIS A 499 -28.50 -3.80 2.83
CA HIS A 499 -29.12 -4.71 1.87
C HIS A 499 -28.17 -5.03 0.70
N TYR A 500 -27.57 -4.01 0.11
CA TYR A 500 -26.63 -4.17 -1.00
C TYR A 500 -25.44 -5.03 -0.62
N PHE A 501 -24.72 -4.69 0.44
CA PHE A 501 -23.50 -5.43 0.83
C PHE A 501 -23.79 -6.83 1.37
N LYS A 502 -24.90 -7.03 2.09
CA LYS A 502 -25.24 -8.33 2.71
C LYS A 502 -25.91 -9.29 1.72
N LEU A 503 -26.83 -8.80 0.88
CA LEU A 503 -27.70 -9.65 0.06
C LEU A 503 -27.39 -9.60 -1.43
N GLU A 504 -27.14 -8.44 -2.02
CA GLU A 504 -26.85 -8.33 -3.44
C GLU A 504 -25.39 -8.69 -3.77
N LEU A 505 -24.45 -8.11 -3.02
CA LEU A 505 -23.02 -8.34 -3.19
C LEU A 505 -22.52 -9.60 -2.47
N GLY A 506 -23.14 -9.99 -1.35
CA GLY A 506 -22.69 -11.10 -0.51
C GLY A 506 -21.34 -10.86 0.18
N ARG A 507 -21.03 -9.61 0.54
CA ARG A 507 -19.75 -9.19 1.17
C ARG A 507 -20.00 -8.34 2.41
N PRO A 508 -20.59 -8.89 3.47
CA PRO A 508 -20.84 -8.18 4.72
C PRO A 508 -19.56 -7.71 5.42
N GLU A 509 -18.40 -8.32 5.07
CA GLU A 509 -17.09 -8.01 5.65
C GLU A 509 -16.68 -6.56 5.35
N ILE A 510 -16.97 -6.06 4.16
CA ILE A 510 -16.66 -4.66 3.78
C ILE A 510 -17.41 -3.70 4.70
N LEU A 511 -18.68 -3.97 4.93
CA LEU A 511 -19.51 -3.16 5.83
C LEU A 511 -18.97 -3.17 7.26
N ASN A 512 -18.54 -4.34 7.74
CA ASN A 512 -17.93 -4.48 9.07
C ASN A 512 -16.63 -3.67 9.21
N ARG A 513 -15.85 -3.51 8.11
CA ARG A 513 -14.62 -2.70 8.12
C ARG A 513 -14.89 -1.20 8.05
N ILE A 514 -15.95 -0.79 7.36
CA ILE A 514 -16.42 0.61 7.34
C ILE A 514 -17.03 0.96 8.71
N GLY A 515 -17.80 0.04 9.29
CA GLY A 515 -18.46 0.22 10.59
C GLY A 515 -19.39 1.43 10.63
N GLU A 516 -19.32 2.21 11.71
CA GLU A 516 -20.14 3.41 11.91
C GLU A 516 -19.69 4.63 11.11
N ASN A 517 -18.69 4.49 10.23
CA ASN A 517 -18.18 5.58 9.41
C ASN A 517 -19.01 5.83 8.13
N ILE A 518 -20.25 5.37 8.12
CA ILE A 518 -21.23 5.69 7.07
C ILE A 518 -21.79 7.08 7.36
N VAL A 519 -21.48 8.01 6.47
CA VAL A 519 -21.89 9.43 6.53
C VAL A 519 -22.96 9.66 5.48
N VAL A 520 -24.19 9.93 5.92
CA VAL A 520 -25.32 10.18 5.02
C VAL A 520 -25.44 11.68 4.77
N PHE A 521 -25.41 12.05 3.50
CA PHE A 521 -25.65 13.41 3.02
C PHE A 521 -27.15 13.61 2.80
N ASP A 522 -27.68 14.73 3.31
CA ASP A 522 -29.08 15.10 3.12
C ASP A 522 -29.33 15.68 1.73
N PHE A 523 -30.58 15.75 1.35
CA PHE A 523 -31.02 16.56 0.21
C PHE A 523 -30.70 18.05 0.44
N ILE A 524 -30.42 18.76 -0.65
CA ILE A 524 -30.32 20.21 -0.57
C ILE A 524 -31.75 20.75 -0.30
N ARG A 525 -31.93 21.38 0.87
CA ARG A 525 -33.17 21.96 1.29
C ARG A 525 -33.35 23.37 0.67
N GLU A 526 -34.58 23.82 0.54
CA GLU A 526 -34.89 25.17 0.00
C GLU A 526 -34.15 26.28 0.76
N SER A 527 -34.05 26.15 2.09
CA SER A 527 -33.32 27.10 2.93
C SER A 527 -31.83 27.23 2.63
N VAL A 528 -31.24 26.21 1.98
CA VAL A 528 -29.80 26.15 1.67
C VAL A 528 -29.52 26.53 0.21
N ALA A 529 -30.54 26.46 -0.64
CA ALA A 529 -30.41 26.75 -2.08
C ALA A 529 -29.85 28.16 -2.36
N GLY A 530 -30.29 29.15 -1.59
CA GLY A 530 -29.80 30.53 -1.67
C GLY A 530 -28.31 30.64 -1.35
N GLU A 531 -27.83 29.98 -0.28
CA GLU A 531 -26.42 29.99 0.09
C GLU A 531 -25.50 29.32 -0.96
N ILE A 532 -26.01 28.29 -1.64
CA ILE A 532 -25.27 27.62 -2.74
C ILE A 532 -25.25 28.55 -3.96
N LEU A 533 -26.37 29.18 -4.29
CA LEU A 533 -26.45 30.14 -5.38
C LEU A 533 -25.50 31.32 -5.16
N ASP A 534 -25.52 31.91 -3.96
CA ASP A 534 -24.61 33.00 -3.57
C ASP A 534 -23.15 32.60 -3.72
N SER A 535 -22.80 31.41 -3.26
CA SER A 535 -21.42 30.90 -3.37
C SER A 535 -20.98 30.77 -4.83
N GLN A 536 -21.86 30.28 -5.71
CA GLN A 536 -21.56 30.12 -7.14
C GLN A 536 -21.46 31.48 -7.85
N ILE A 537 -22.42 32.39 -7.60
CA ILE A 537 -22.41 33.74 -8.19
C ILE A 537 -21.16 34.51 -7.73
N ASN A 538 -20.90 34.53 -6.42
CA ASN A 538 -19.72 35.22 -5.88
C ASN A 538 -18.39 34.67 -6.45
N ARG A 539 -18.31 33.38 -6.72
CA ARG A 539 -17.14 32.80 -7.39
C ARG A 539 -16.99 33.35 -8.81
N ILE A 540 -18.05 33.48 -9.56
CA ILE A 540 -18.04 34.05 -10.92
C ILE A 540 -17.63 35.52 -10.87
N ILE A 541 -18.21 36.31 -9.96
CA ILE A 541 -17.88 37.73 -9.77
C ILE A 541 -16.40 37.90 -9.45
N ASN A 542 -15.88 37.11 -8.50
CA ASN A 542 -14.50 37.20 -8.10
C ASN A 542 -13.52 36.78 -9.22
N ASN A 543 -13.84 35.73 -9.97
CA ASN A 543 -13.02 35.30 -11.11
C ASN A 543 -12.96 36.38 -12.19
N LEU A 544 -14.09 36.96 -12.58
CA LEU A 544 -14.12 38.04 -13.57
C LEU A 544 -13.36 39.28 -13.10
N LYS A 545 -13.45 39.60 -11.81
CA LYS A 545 -12.72 40.72 -11.22
C LYS A 545 -11.19 40.46 -11.20
N MET A 546 -10.77 39.25 -10.81
CA MET A 546 -9.34 38.91 -10.73
C MET A 546 -8.69 38.74 -12.10
N ASP A 547 -9.36 38.01 -12.99
CA ASP A 547 -8.75 37.62 -14.27
C ASP A 547 -8.85 38.73 -15.33
N LYS A 548 -9.92 39.55 -15.28
CA LYS A 548 -10.23 40.51 -16.33
C LYS A 548 -10.46 41.93 -15.86
N GLY A 549 -10.46 42.18 -14.53
CA GLY A 549 -10.76 43.51 -13.99
C GLY A 549 -12.22 43.94 -14.16
N ILE A 550 -13.15 43.00 -14.46
CA ILE A 550 -14.54 43.28 -14.70
C ILE A 550 -15.31 43.27 -13.36
N GLN A 551 -15.98 44.35 -13.07
CA GLN A 551 -16.88 44.44 -11.91
C GLN A 551 -18.28 44.02 -12.36
N LEU A 552 -18.79 42.93 -11.78
CA LEU A 552 -20.10 42.39 -12.09
C LEU A 552 -21.06 42.62 -10.91
N VAL A 553 -22.21 43.24 -11.14
CA VAL A 553 -23.25 43.53 -10.14
C VAL A 553 -24.56 42.95 -10.60
N LEU A 554 -25.24 42.19 -9.75
CA LEU A 554 -26.60 41.70 -10.01
C LEU A 554 -27.63 42.58 -9.29
N SER A 555 -28.74 42.89 -9.99
CA SER A 555 -29.93 43.49 -9.36
C SER A 555 -30.67 42.45 -8.51
N GLU A 556 -31.46 42.90 -7.55
CA GLU A 556 -32.37 42.05 -6.77
C GLU A 556 -33.31 41.23 -7.68
N GLN A 557 -33.86 41.85 -8.73
CA GLN A 557 -34.76 41.19 -9.68
C GLN A 557 -34.09 40.04 -10.44
N ALA A 558 -32.83 40.23 -10.88
CA ALA A 558 -32.07 39.18 -11.56
C ALA A 558 -31.72 38.02 -10.59
N TYR A 559 -31.34 38.35 -9.37
CA TYR A 559 -31.07 37.39 -8.30
C TYR A 559 -32.31 36.56 -7.93
N ASP A 560 -33.45 37.19 -7.68
CA ASP A 560 -34.70 36.51 -7.32
C ASP A 560 -35.18 35.58 -8.44
N THR A 561 -34.95 35.94 -9.69
CA THR A 561 -35.28 35.07 -10.83
C THR A 561 -34.42 33.80 -10.80
N LEU A 562 -33.11 33.90 -10.54
CA LEU A 562 -32.23 32.76 -10.40
C LEU A 562 -32.59 31.89 -9.19
N LEU A 563 -32.87 32.52 -8.05
CA LEU A 563 -33.24 31.83 -6.82
C LEU A 563 -34.53 31.02 -6.96
N ASN A 564 -35.59 31.61 -7.54
CA ASN A 564 -36.86 30.93 -7.77
C ASN A 564 -36.70 29.70 -8.68
N MET A 565 -35.87 29.82 -9.72
CA MET A 565 -35.58 28.69 -10.60
C MET A 565 -34.73 27.64 -9.93
N ALA A 566 -33.74 28.05 -9.11
CA ALA A 566 -32.88 27.15 -8.35
C ALA A 566 -33.67 26.32 -7.33
N VAL A 567 -34.59 26.97 -6.59
CA VAL A 567 -35.50 26.30 -5.63
C VAL A 567 -36.44 25.33 -6.35
N GLY A 568 -36.91 25.67 -7.53
CA GLY A 568 -37.79 24.81 -8.34
C GLY A 568 -37.10 23.56 -8.91
N ASN A 569 -35.76 23.45 -8.83
CA ASN A 569 -34.98 22.38 -9.47
C ASN A 569 -33.96 21.72 -8.54
N LEU A 570 -34.36 21.44 -7.31
CA LEU A 570 -33.50 20.84 -6.27
C LEU A 570 -33.29 19.33 -6.41
N ASP A 571 -33.95 18.64 -7.31
CA ASP A 571 -33.85 17.18 -7.49
C ASP A 571 -32.40 16.72 -7.80
N ASN A 572 -31.64 17.58 -8.49
CA ASN A 572 -30.21 17.34 -8.78
C ASN A 572 -29.26 18.03 -7.78
N GLY A 573 -29.77 18.52 -6.67
CA GLY A 573 -28.99 19.19 -5.63
C GLY A 573 -28.19 20.40 -6.14
N GLY A 574 -27.02 20.62 -5.63
CA GLY A 574 -26.14 21.73 -6.04
C GLY A 574 -25.72 21.71 -7.51
N ARG A 575 -25.68 20.52 -8.17
CA ARG A 575 -25.48 20.43 -9.63
C ARG A 575 -26.66 21.02 -10.39
N GLY A 576 -27.90 20.81 -9.91
CA GLY A 576 -29.09 21.44 -10.50
C GLY A 576 -29.02 22.95 -10.44
N ILE A 577 -28.60 23.50 -9.30
CA ILE A 577 -28.40 24.97 -9.14
C ILE A 577 -27.28 25.43 -10.11
N GLY A 578 -26.16 24.69 -10.22
CA GLY A 578 -25.10 25.03 -11.15
C GLY A 578 -25.53 25.06 -12.61
N ASN A 579 -26.34 24.10 -13.05
CA ASN A 579 -26.88 24.06 -14.40
C ASN A 579 -27.77 25.27 -14.68
N ILE A 580 -28.52 25.72 -13.68
CA ILE A 580 -29.38 26.94 -13.80
C ILE A 580 -28.48 28.17 -13.92
N VAL A 581 -27.49 28.31 -13.06
CA VAL A 581 -26.50 29.40 -13.14
C VAL A 581 -25.80 29.42 -14.50
N GLU A 582 -25.40 28.26 -15.01
CA GLU A 582 -24.75 28.14 -16.32
C GLU A 582 -25.70 28.58 -17.45
N SER A 583 -26.92 28.04 -17.48
CA SER A 583 -27.86 28.26 -18.57
C SER A 583 -28.50 29.66 -18.56
N MET A 584 -28.82 30.18 -17.38
CA MET A 584 -29.57 31.45 -17.23
C MET A 584 -28.68 32.67 -16.96
N PHE A 585 -27.44 32.43 -16.53
CA PHE A 585 -26.54 33.52 -16.14
C PHE A 585 -25.19 33.47 -16.91
N ILE A 586 -24.39 32.41 -16.81
CA ILE A 586 -23.06 32.38 -17.43
C ILE A 586 -23.14 32.46 -18.95
N ASN A 587 -23.93 31.60 -19.59
CA ASN A 587 -24.03 31.57 -21.05
C ASN A 587 -24.63 32.87 -21.62
N PRO A 588 -25.70 33.47 -21.06
CA PRO A 588 -26.17 34.76 -21.48
C PRO A 588 -25.18 35.91 -21.22
N LEU A 589 -24.48 35.89 -20.08
CA LEU A 589 -23.45 36.88 -19.76
C LEU A 589 -22.30 36.82 -20.77
N SER A 590 -21.85 35.62 -21.08
CA SER A 590 -20.79 35.42 -22.06
C SER A 590 -21.17 35.92 -23.44
N ARG A 591 -22.42 35.72 -23.89
CA ARG A 591 -22.92 36.28 -25.14
C ARG A 591 -22.96 37.80 -25.09
N TYR A 592 -23.53 38.37 -24.03
CA TYR A 592 -23.59 39.83 -23.86
C TYR A 592 -22.20 40.47 -23.89
N MET A 593 -21.23 39.89 -23.16
CA MET A 593 -19.87 40.37 -23.14
C MET A 593 -19.21 40.26 -24.52
N PHE A 594 -19.44 39.17 -25.26
CA PHE A 594 -18.89 38.96 -26.59
C PHE A 594 -19.49 39.96 -27.61
N ASP A 595 -20.81 40.13 -27.63
CA ASP A 595 -21.53 40.98 -28.57
C ASP A 595 -21.23 42.48 -28.39
N ASN A 596 -20.85 42.88 -27.14
CA ASN A 596 -20.50 44.26 -26.81
C ASN A 596 -18.97 44.46 -26.60
N GLU A 597 -18.15 43.49 -26.97
CA GLU A 597 -16.69 43.55 -26.90
C GLU A 597 -16.13 43.87 -25.50
N LEU A 598 -16.80 43.42 -24.42
CA LEU A 598 -16.46 43.68 -23.02
C LEU A 598 -15.51 42.64 -22.48
N PHE A 599 -14.22 42.82 -22.68
CA PHE A 599 -13.22 41.79 -22.30
C PHE A 599 -12.36 42.17 -21.10
N SER A 600 -12.32 43.45 -20.69
CA SER A 600 -11.52 43.88 -19.54
C SER A 600 -11.92 45.26 -19.02
N ASN A 601 -11.66 45.50 -17.72
CA ASN A 601 -11.75 46.83 -17.05
C ASN A 601 -13.06 47.58 -17.28
N CYS A 602 -14.20 46.91 -17.14
CA CYS A 602 -15.53 47.51 -17.23
C CYS A 602 -16.39 47.08 -16.04
N GLU A 603 -17.46 47.82 -15.82
CA GLU A 603 -18.51 47.44 -14.88
C GLU A 603 -19.75 47.01 -15.66
N ILE A 604 -20.28 45.82 -15.33
CA ILE A 604 -21.49 45.24 -15.92
C ILE A 604 -22.52 45.07 -14.82
N LYS A 605 -23.66 45.76 -14.96
CA LYS A 605 -24.79 45.60 -14.05
C LYS A 605 -25.89 44.81 -14.75
N VAL A 606 -26.19 43.62 -14.23
CA VAL A 606 -27.30 42.77 -14.73
C VAL A 606 -28.60 43.20 -14.07
N GLU A 607 -29.50 43.75 -14.84
CA GLU A 607 -30.79 44.29 -14.35
C GLU A 607 -31.87 43.21 -14.29
N SER A 608 -32.00 42.39 -15.33
CA SER A 608 -32.99 41.32 -15.38
C SER A 608 -32.57 40.18 -16.32
N ILE A 609 -33.15 39.02 -16.09
CA ILE A 609 -33.02 37.82 -16.92
C ILE A 609 -34.34 37.63 -17.67
N VAL A 610 -34.27 37.54 -18.99
CA VAL A 610 -35.43 37.38 -19.85
C VAL A 610 -35.35 36.06 -20.60
N ASN A 611 -36.47 35.37 -20.72
CA ASN A 611 -36.58 34.16 -21.54
C ASN A 611 -37.26 34.50 -22.87
N GLU A 612 -36.48 34.40 -23.95
CA GLU A 612 -36.98 34.66 -25.31
C GLU A 612 -36.77 33.42 -26.18
N ASN A 613 -37.83 32.85 -26.70
CA ASN A 613 -37.78 31.69 -27.61
C ASN A 613 -36.90 30.51 -27.10
N MET A 614 -37.11 30.07 -25.86
CA MET A 614 -36.37 29.01 -25.18
C MET A 614 -34.89 29.35 -24.90
N THR A 615 -34.46 30.58 -25.09
CA THR A 615 -33.12 31.07 -24.77
C THR A 615 -33.19 32.17 -23.72
N TYR A 616 -32.28 32.10 -22.73
CA TYR A 616 -32.13 33.17 -21.75
C TYR A 616 -31.22 34.26 -22.28
N SER A 617 -31.60 35.52 -22.06
CA SER A 617 -30.84 36.74 -22.35
C SER A 617 -30.78 37.64 -21.12
N LEU A 618 -29.71 38.44 -21.00
CA LEU A 618 -29.55 39.40 -19.92
C LEU A 618 -29.84 40.82 -20.44
N LYS A 619 -30.59 41.58 -19.66
CA LYS A 619 -30.60 43.03 -19.79
C LYS A 619 -29.56 43.61 -18.87
N CYS A 620 -28.51 44.19 -19.44
CA CYS A 620 -27.41 44.76 -18.68
C CYS A 620 -27.24 46.26 -19.03
N THR A 621 -26.72 46.99 -18.06
CA THR A 621 -26.15 48.34 -18.26
C THR A 621 -24.65 48.26 -18.02
N GLU A 622 -23.87 48.96 -18.84
CA GLU A 622 -22.43 48.99 -18.78
C GLU A 622 -21.88 50.37 -18.49
N THR A 623 -20.84 50.44 -17.73
CA THR A 623 -20.04 51.66 -17.54
C THR A 623 -18.59 51.34 -17.86
N HIS A 624 -18.05 51.99 -18.87
CA HIS A 624 -16.59 51.91 -19.13
C HIS A 624 -15.88 52.72 -18.06
N GLY A 625 -14.96 52.12 -17.35
CA GLY A 625 -14.06 52.88 -16.47
C GLY A 625 -13.27 53.86 -17.35
N ASN A 626 -13.34 55.16 -17.05
CA ASN A 626 -12.51 56.15 -17.70
C ASN A 626 -11.04 55.72 -17.55
N SER A 627 -10.43 55.38 -18.69
CA SER A 627 -8.98 55.38 -18.77
C SER A 627 -8.54 56.85 -18.61
N GLU A 628 -8.23 57.26 -17.39
CA GLU A 628 -7.39 58.44 -17.21
C GLU A 628 -6.04 58.09 -17.83
N GLU A 629 -5.61 58.88 -18.82
CA GLU A 629 -4.36 58.88 -19.53
C GLU A 629 -3.12 58.95 -18.59
#